data_85aa658d8d55871bc4d043da7861de00
#
_entry.id   85aa658d8d55871bc4d043da7861de00
#
_cell.length_a   1.000
_cell.length_b   1.000
_cell.length_c   1.000
_cell.angle_alpha   90.00
_cell.angle_beta   90.00
_cell.angle_gamma   90.00
#
_symmetry.space_group_name_H-M   'P 1'
#
loop_
_entity.id
_entity.type
_entity.pdbx_description
1 polymer ?
#
loop_
_entity_poly.entity_id
_entity_poly.type
_entity_poly.pdbx_seq_one_letter_code
_entity_poly.pdbx_strand_id
1 'polypeptide(L)'
;SGLARYATPSPAIASIGRQFQLDPVMSGLLAFMAFLLVAAPYADGKISTQYLSGQGIFTALITAIYSTRVYAWLKQNNITIRLPKEVPTGVARSFEILIPVLVVIAPLHPLNLFIAAQTGMILPQAIMHLLEPLVSASDSLPAILLSVLMCQIFWFAGIHGSLI
;
A
#
# COMPACT_ATOMS: atom_id res chain seq x y z
N SER A 1 -22.56 13.98 3.61
CA SER A 1 -22.41 12.69 2.87
C SER A 1 -21.21 12.65 1.92
N GLY A 2 -20.26 13.59 2.02
CA GLY A 2 -19.06 13.66 1.16
C GLY A 2 -17.90 12.77 1.60
N LEU A 3 -17.77 12.43 2.87
CA LEU A 3 -16.66 11.66 3.44
C LEU A 3 -16.65 10.18 3.02
N ALA A 4 -17.79 9.63 2.61
CA ALA A 4 -17.87 8.23 2.16
C ALA A 4 -17.17 7.96 0.81
N ARG A 5 -16.93 8.99 0.00
CA ARG A 5 -16.27 8.84 -1.31
C ARG A 5 -14.77 8.64 -1.22
N TYR A 6 -14.15 9.09 -0.15
CA TYR A 6 -12.69 8.94 0.06
C TYR A 6 -12.29 7.61 0.73
N ALA A 7 -13.27 6.88 1.26
CA ALA A 7 -13.06 5.58 1.88
C ALA A 7 -13.22 4.40 0.92
N THR A 8 -13.52 4.63 -0.36
CA THR A 8 -13.62 3.55 -1.34
C THR A 8 -12.20 3.16 -1.80
N PRO A 9 -11.79 1.90 -1.59
CA PRO A 9 -10.52 1.43 -2.10
C PRO A 9 -10.48 1.62 -3.63
N SER A 10 -9.30 1.88 -4.17
CA SER A 10 -9.14 2.04 -5.62
C SER A 10 -9.76 0.85 -6.36
N PRO A 11 -10.30 1.04 -7.58
CA PRO A 11 -10.94 -0.03 -8.36
C PRO A 11 -10.06 -1.27 -8.50
N ALA A 12 -8.73 -1.10 -8.56
CA ALA A 12 -7.78 -2.21 -8.62
C ALA A 12 -7.76 -3.03 -7.33
N ILE A 13 -7.74 -2.40 -6.16
CA ILE A 13 -7.78 -3.08 -4.86
C ILE A 13 -9.16 -3.74 -4.66
N ALA A 14 -10.23 -3.06 -5.06
CA ALA A 14 -11.59 -3.59 -4.97
C ALA A 14 -11.83 -4.77 -5.93
N SER A 15 -11.15 -4.83 -7.08
CA SER A 15 -11.24 -5.95 -8.02
C SER A 15 -10.53 -7.19 -7.48
N ILE A 16 -9.34 -7.02 -6.90
CA ILE A 16 -8.60 -8.12 -6.23
C ILE A 16 -9.41 -8.63 -5.03
N GLY A 17 -9.96 -7.73 -4.23
CA GLY A 17 -10.79 -8.08 -3.07
C GLY A 17 -12.05 -8.87 -3.45
N ARG A 18 -12.72 -8.51 -4.55
CA ARG A 18 -13.88 -9.22 -5.07
C ARG A 18 -13.54 -10.62 -5.59
N GLN A 19 -12.43 -10.78 -6.26
CA GLN A 19 -12.00 -12.06 -6.80
C GLN A 19 -11.73 -13.10 -5.70
N PHE A 20 -11.28 -12.65 -4.51
CA PHE A 20 -10.94 -13.53 -3.39
C PHE A 20 -11.93 -13.48 -2.23
N GLN A 21 -13.10 -12.84 -2.38
CA GLN A 21 -14.09 -12.61 -1.31
C GLN A 21 -13.45 -12.01 -0.03
N LEU A 22 -12.49 -11.12 -0.19
CA LEU A 22 -11.85 -10.42 0.90
C LEU A 22 -12.75 -9.29 1.40
N ASP A 23 -12.70 -9.00 2.71
CA ASP A 23 -13.31 -7.79 3.24
C ASP A 23 -12.51 -6.56 2.75
N PRO A 24 -13.14 -5.64 1.99
CA PRO A 24 -12.43 -4.49 1.41
C PRO A 24 -11.87 -3.55 2.49
N VAL A 25 -12.58 -3.41 3.61
CA VAL A 25 -12.17 -2.54 4.71
C VAL A 25 -10.94 -3.12 5.40
N MET A 26 -10.94 -4.41 5.68
CA MET A 26 -9.79 -5.08 6.30
C MET A 26 -8.57 -5.09 5.39
N SER A 27 -8.76 -5.31 4.09
CA SER A 27 -7.68 -5.24 3.11
C SER A 27 -7.09 -3.84 3.01
N GLY A 28 -7.94 -2.80 3.03
CA GLY A 28 -7.51 -1.40 3.01
C GLY A 28 -6.74 -1.00 4.27
N LEU A 29 -7.23 -1.38 5.45
CA LEU A 29 -6.55 -1.11 6.72
C LEU A 29 -5.19 -1.81 6.79
N LEU A 30 -5.12 -3.06 6.36
CA LEU A 30 -3.88 -3.83 6.35
C LEU A 30 -2.84 -3.20 5.40
N ALA A 31 -3.27 -2.78 4.21
CA ALA A 31 -2.43 -2.08 3.25
C ALA A 31 -1.92 -0.73 3.81
N PHE A 32 -2.79 0.01 4.46
CA PHE A 32 -2.46 1.29 5.08
C PHE A 32 -1.45 1.13 6.22
N MET A 33 -1.65 0.15 7.11
CA MET A 33 -0.70 -0.16 8.19
C MET A 33 0.67 -0.59 7.64
N ALA A 34 0.69 -1.45 6.62
CA ALA A 34 1.91 -1.87 5.96
C ALA A 34 2.66 -0.69 5.31
N PHE A 35 1.93 0.21 4.66
CA PHE A 35 2.49 1.42 4.07
C PHE A 35 3.09 2.34 5.14
N LEU A 36 2.35 2.65 6.21
CA LEU A 36 2.85 3.51 7.29
C LEU A 36 4.10 2.95 7.94
N LEU A 37 4.16 1.64 8.16
CA LEU A 37 5.33 0.99 8.75
C LEU A 37 6.60 1.23 7.93
N VAL A 38 6.47 1.22 6.61
CA VAL A 38 7.59 1.33 5.68
C VAL A 38 7.91 2.79 5.35
N ALA A 39 6.87 3.62 5.12
CA ALA A 39 7.00 4.98 4.61
C ALA A 39 7.18 6.04 5.71
N ALA A 40 6.82 5.73 6.95
CA ALA A 40 6.84 6.65 8.07
C ALA A 40 7.70 6.13 9.24
N PRO A 41 9.01 5.84 9.03
CA PRO A 41 9.86 5.34 10.09
C PRO A 41 9.96 6.34 11.24
N TYR A 42 9.90 5.82 12.45
CA TYR A 42 10.11 6.59 13.66
C TYR A 42 11.62 6.73 13.91
N ALA A 43 12.11 7.96 13.94
CA ALA A 43 13.50 8.29 14.27
C ALA A 43 13.54 9.60 15.09
N ASP A 44 14.41 9.65 16.09
CA ASP A 44 14.66 10.83 16.93
C ASP A 44 13.41 11.48 17.53
N GLY A 45 12.44 10.67 17.96
CA GLY A 45 11.20 11.18 18.56
C GLY A 45 10.18 11.73 17.55
N LYS A 46 10.42 11.57 16.23
CA LYS A 46 9.58 12.11 15.16
C LYS A 46 9.24 11.03 14.14
N ILE A 47 8.10 11.17 13.50
CA ILE A 47 7.69 10.35 12.36
C ILE A 47 8.03 11.13 11.09
N SER A 48 8.78 10.50 10.18
CA SER A 48 9.06 11.10 8.88
C SER A 48 7.77 11.14 8.03
N THR A 49 7.42 12.32 7.53
CA THR A 49 6.26 12.50 6.65
C THR A 49 6.64 12.63 5.18
N GLN A 50 7.94 12.56 4.86
CA GLN A 50 8.48 12.77 3.53
C GLN A 50 7.82 11.87 2.49
N TYR A 51 7.67 10.58 2.81
CA TYR A 51 7.09 9.57 1.90
C TYR A 51 5.59 9.35 2.09
N LEU A 52 4.92 10.20 2.88
CA LEU A 52 3.45 10.24 2.98
C LEU A 52 2.80 11.14 1.92
N SER A 53 3.61 11.74 1.05
CA SER A 53 3.20 12.56 -0.10
C SER A 53 3.31 11.80 -1.42
N GLY A 54 3.30 12.51 -2.55
CA GLY A 54 3.48 11.95 -3.89
C GLY A 54 4.69 11.02 -4.05
N GLN A 55 5.78 11.28 -3.31
CA GLN A 55 6.98 10.43 -3.33
C GLN A 55 6.76 9.02 -2.79
N GLY A 56 5.73 8.80 -1.99
CA GLY A 56 5.41 7.48 -1.45
C GLY A 56 4.39 6.66 -2.25
N ILE A 57 3.87 7.19 -3.36
CA ILE A 57 2.79 6.54 -4.13
C ILE A 57 3.20 5.14 -4.62
N PHE A 58 4.39 4.99 -5.17
CA PHE A 58 4.88 3.69 -5.64
C PHE A 58 5.04 2.70 -4.49
N THR A 59 5.55 3.17 -3.34
CA THR A 59 5.64 2.37 -2.12
C THR A 59 4.25 1.96 -1.63
N ALA A 60 3.29 2.88 -1.63
CA ALA A 60 1.90 2.60 -1.26
C ALA A 60 1.27 1.54 -2.18
N LEU A 61 1.50 1.62 -3.48
CA LEU A 61 1.00 0.65 -4.45
C LEU A 61 1.61 -0.74 -4.22
N ILE A 62 2.92 -0.82 -4.04
CA ILE A 62 3.64 -2.09 -3.81
C ILE A 62 3.20 -2.72 -2.49
N THR A 63 3.14 -1.94 -1.41
CA THR A 63 2.70 -2.45 -0.10
C THR A 63 1.24 -2.85 -0.09
N ALA A 64 0.37 -2.16 -0.85
CA ALA A 64 -1.04 -2.51 -1.00
C ALA A 64 -1.22 -3.83 -1.75
N ILE A 65 -0.51 -4.03 -2.86
CA ILE A 65 -0.54 -5.28 -3.62
C ILE A 65 0.00 -6.43 -2.76
N TYR A 66 1.13 -6.23 -2.11
CA TYR A 66 1.75 -7.20 -1.24
C TYR A 66 0.80 -7.63 -0.09
N SER A 67 0.31 -6.69 0.70
CA SER A 67 -0.56 -6.96 1.84
C SER A 67 -1.87 -7.63 1.44
N THR A 68 -2.47 -7.20 0.32
CA THR A 68 -3.70 -7.83 -0.20
C THR A 68 -3.45 -9.26 -0.68
N ARG A 69 -2.29 -9.53 -1.33
CA ARG A 69 -1.91 -10.89 -1.76
C ARG A 69 -1.64 -11.80 -0.58
N VAL A 70 -0.94 -11.33 0.43
CA VAL A 70 -0.69 -12.09 1.66
C VAL A 70 -2.01 -12.38 2.39
N TYR A 71 -2.89 -11.41 2.50
CA TYR A 71 -4.21 -11.60 3.12
C TYR A 71 -5.07 -12.61 2.35
N ALA A 72 -5.10 -12.52 1.02
CA ALA A 72 -5.78 -13.49 0.17
C ALA A 72 -5.25 -14.92 0.37
N TRP A 73 -3.94 -15.06 0.39
CA TRP A 73 -3.28 -16.35 0.60
C TRP A 73 -3.61 -16.95 1.98
N LEU A 74 -3.56 -16.13 3.04
CA LEU A 74 -3.93 -16.56 4.39
C LEU A 74 -5.40 -17.04 4.45
N LYS A 75 -6.30 -16.31 3.80
CA LYS A 75 -7.72 -16.65 3.78
C LYS A 75 -8.00 -17.92 2.99
N GLN A 76 -7.33 -18.14 1.86
CA GLN A 76 -7.41 -19.37 1.07
C GLN A 76 -6.93 -20.60 1.86
N ASN A 77 -5.88 -20.44 2.66
CA ASN A 77 -5.34 -21.52 3.49
C ASN A 77 -6.05 -21.66 4.85
N ASN A 78 -7.15 -20.90 5.08
CA ASN A 78 -7.88 -20.88 6.34
C ASN A 78 -7.02 -20.55 7.58
N ILE A 79 -5.94 -19.79 7.40
CA ILE A 79 -5.04 -19.33 8.46
C ILE A 79 -5.62 -18.06 9.07
N THR A 80 -6.67 -18.21 9.87
CA THR A 80 -7.35 -17.11 10.58
C THR A 80 -7.82 -17.60 11.94
N ILE A 81 -7.88 -16.67 12.91
CA ILE A 81 -8.46 -16.97 14.22
C ILE A 81 -9.97 -16.97 14.05
N ARG A 82 -10.60 -18.15 14.25
CA ARG A 82 -12.04 -18.29 14.24
C ARG A 82 -12.53 -18.31 15.69
N LEU A 83 -13.36 -17.35 16.04
CA LEU A 83 -14.00 -17.31 17.34
C LEU A 83 -15.34 -18.07 17.31
N PRO A 84 -15.81 -18.59 18.45
CA PRO A 84 -17.13 -19.22 18.59
C PRO A 84 -18.24 -18.29 18.14
N LYS A 85 -19.39 -18.87 17.72
CA LYS A 85 -20.53 -18.11 17.17
C LYS A 85 -21.21 -17.19 18.18
N GLU A 86 -20.94 -17.38 19.46
CA GLU A 86 -21.46 -16.57 20.58
C GLU A 86 -20.81 -15.20 20.67
N VAL A 87 -19.67 -14.99 19.99
CA VAL A 87 -18.93 -13.72 20.01
C VAL A 87 -19.54 -12.75 18.99
N PRO A 88 -19.80 -11.48 19.39
CA PRO A 88 -20.29 -10.47 18.46
C PRO A 88 -19.39 -10.34 17.23
N THR A 89 -19.99 -10.17 16.05
CA THR A 89 -19.30 -10.15 14.76
C THR A 89 -18.22 -9.06 14.67
N GLY A 90 -18.41 -7.90 15.32
CA GLY A 90 -17.42 -6.84 15.37
C GLY A 90 -16.14 -7.25 16.10
N VAL A 91 -16.27 -7.96 17.23
CA VAL A 91 -15.15 -8.47 18.01
C VAL A 91 -14.44 -9.58 17.23
N ALA A 92 -15.20 -10.51 16.64
CA ALA A 92 -14.64 -11.60 15.85
C ALA A 92 -13.76 -11.08 14.69
N ARG A 93 -14.21 -10.04 13.96
CA ARG A 93 -13.43 -9.41 12.89
C ARG A 93 -12.12 -8.82 13.36
N SER A 94 -12.08 -8.23 14.54
CA SER A 94 -10.84 -7.66 15.10
C SER A 94 -9.79 -8.74 15.40
N PHE A 95 -10.22 -9.93 15.76
CA PHE A 95 -9.30 -11.07 15.95
C PHE A 95 -8.88 -11.74 14.64
N GLU A 96 -9.78 -11.79 13.66
CA GLU A 96 -9.47 -12.35 12.33
C GLU A 96 -8.32 -11.61 11.62
N ILE A 97 -8.17 -10.31 11.83
CA ILE A 97 -7.12 -9.50 11.18
C ILE A 97 -5.77 -9.64 11.88
N LEU A 98 -5.71 -10.16 13.09
CA LEU A 98 -4.48 -10.19 13.90
C LEU A 98 -3.38 -11.01 13.21
N ILE A 99 -3.70 -12.21 12.73
CA ILE A 99 -2.74 -13.05 11.99
C ILE A 99 -2.29 -12.38 10.68
N PRO A 100 -3.20 -11.88 9.80
CA PRO A 100 -2.80 -11.11 8.63
C PRO A 100 -1.87 -9.94 8.93
N VAL A 101 -2.15 -9.15 9.96
CA VAL A 101 -1.28 -8.04 10.37
C VAL A 101 0.12 -8.53 10.70
N LEU A 102 0.24 -9.55 11.55
CA LEU A 102 1.55 -10.10 11.94
C LEU A 102 2.31 -10.65 10.72
N VAL A 103 1.65 -11.42 9.86
CA VAL A 103 2.31 -12.04 8.69
C VAL A 103 2.70 -11.01 7.63
N VAL A 104 1.98 -9.90 7.50
CA VAL A 104 2.32 -8.81 6.59
C VAL A 104 3.48 -7.98 7.15
N ILE A 105 3.44 -7.64 8.43
CA ILE A 105 4.44 -6.77 9.07
C ILE A 105 5.76 -7.50 9.29
N ALA A 106 5.72 -8.78 9.69
CA ALA A 106 6.90 -9.54 10.05
C ALA A 106 8.00 -9.59 8.96
N PRO A 107 7.70 -9.73 7.66
CA PRO A 107 8.73 -9.68 6.63
C PRO A 107 9.04 -8.24 6.16
N LEU A 108 8.09 -7.30 6.22
CA LEU A 108 8.31 -5.93 5.75
C LEU A 108 9.30 -5.16 6.62
N HIS A 109 9.21 -5.33 7.94
CA HIS A 109 10.10 -4.63 8.87
C HIS A 109 11.57 -5.07 8.71
N PRO A 110 11.94 -6.36 8.78
CA PRO A 110 13.31 -6.78 8.54
C PRO A 110 13.78 -6.51 7.11
N LEU A 111 12.89 -6.56 6.10
CA LEU A 111 13.24 -6.18 4.74
C LEU A 111 13.66 -4.69 4.66
N ASN A 112 12.92 -3.80 5.31
CA ASN A 112 13.27 -2.39 5.35
C ASN A 112 14.61 -2.15 6.07
N LEU A 113 14.85 -2.85 7.18
CA LEU A 113 16.12 -2.79 7.91
C LEU A 113 17.28 -3.36 7.08
N PHE A 114 17.06 -4.46 6.37
CA PHE A 114 18.07 -5.07 5.51
C PHE A 114 18.47 -4.13 4.36
N ILE A 115 17.50 -3.52 3.69
CA ILE A 115 17.75 -2.54 2.63
C ILE A 115 18.50 -1.34 3.21
N ALA A 116 18.08 -0.83 4.37
CA ALA A 116 18.75 0.29 5.05
C ALA A 116 20.20 -0.05 5.43
N ALA A 117 20.46 -1.28 5.89
CA ALA A 117 21.81 -1.72 6.25
C ALA A 117 22.74 -1.86 5.03
N GLN A 118 22.22 -2.29 3.88
CA GLN A 118 23.02 -2.51 2.67
C GLN A 118 23.21 -1.23 1.84
N THR A 119 22.20 -0.39 1.77
CA THR A 119 22.18 0.78 0.86
C THR A 119 22.23 2.12 1.60
N GLY A 120 22.05 2.14 2.91
CA GLY A 120 21.83 3.36 3.69
C GLY A 120 20.50 4.04 3.45
N MET A 121 19.60 3.41 2.65
CA MET A 121 18.33 3.96 2.23
C MET A 121 17.18 3.12 2.77
N ILE A 122 16.10 3.77 3.21
CA ILE A 122 14.85 3.06 3.55
C ILE A 122 14.14 2.60 2.25
N LEU A 123 13.26 1.61 2.37
CA LEU A 123 12.57 1.01 1.21
C LEU A 123 11.91 2.04 0.27
N PRO A 124 11.16 3.07 0.73
CA PRO A 124 10.61 4.09 -0.16
C PRO A 124 11.69 4.85 -0.93
N GLN A 125 12.81 5.16 -0.28
CA GLN A 125 13.93 5.85 -0.90
C GLN A 125 14.61 4.98 -1.97
N ALA A 126 14.80 3.69 -1.68
CA ALA A 126 15.35 2.74 -2.64
C ALA A 126 14.44 2.57 -3.87
N ILE A 127 13.12 2.54 -3.68
CA ILE A 127 12.14 2.50 -4.78
C ILE A 127 12.23 3.77 -5.63
N MET A 128 12.29 4.95 -5.01
CA MET A 128 12.41 6.21 -5.74
C MET A 128 13.74 6.30 -6.51
N HIS A 129 14.83 5.87 -5.91
CA HIS A 129 16.14 5.84 -6.57
C HIS A 129 16.15 4.88 -7.79
N LEU A 130 15.45 3.75 -7.69
CA LEU A 130 15.28 2.82 -8.82
C LEU A 130 14.48 3.45 -9.98
N LEU A 131 13.56 4.36 -9.66
CA LEU A 131 12.72 5.06 -10.64
C LEU A 131 13.36 6.36 -11.17
N GLU A 132 14.45 6.83 -10.54
CA GLU A 132 15.15 8.04 -10.93
C GLU A 132 15.58 8.09 -12.40
N PRO A 133 16.10 7.01 -13.01
CA PRO A 133 16.40 7.00 -14.45
C PRO A 133 15.17 7.22 -15.33
N LEU A 134 13.99 6.75 -14.87
CA LEU A 134 12.73 6.95 -15.58
C LEU A 134 12.28 8.41 -15.50
N VAL A 135 12.48 9.03 -14.33
CA VAL A 135 12.14 10.44 -14.08
C VAL A 135 13.13 11.37 -14.81
N SER A 136 14.42 11.08 -14.77
CA SER A 136 15.44 11.88 -15.47
C SER A 136 15.38 11.75 -16.99
N ALA A 137 14.89 10.63 -17.52
CA ALA A 137 14.58 10.49 -18.95
C ALA A 137 13.43 11.42 -19.39
N SER A 138 12.69 12.02 -18.44
CA SER A 138 11.56 12.92 -18.71
C SER A 138 11.97 14.32 -19.17
N ASP A 139 13.26 14.68 -19.13
CA ASP A 139 13.75 15.99 -19.59
C ASP A 139 13.81 16.12 -21.13
N SER A 140 13.50 15.05 -21.86
CA SER A 140 13.42 15.10 -23.31
C SER A 140 12.00 15.49 -23.79
N LEU A 141 11.90 16.21 -24.89
CA LEU A 141 10.64 16.66 -25.46
C LEU A 141 9.65 15.50 -25.74
N PRO A 142 10.07 14.32 -26.25
CA PRO A 142 9.20 13.16 -26.37
C PRO A 142 8.69 12.62 -25.03
N ALA A 143 9.52 12.67 -23.99
CA ALA A 143 9.12 12.20 -22.66
C ALA A 143 8.10 13.15 -22.01
N ILE A 144 8.25 14.47 -22.20
CA ILE A 144 7.26 15.47 -21.75
C ILE A 144 5.92 15.22 -22.43
N LEU A 145 5.91 15.01 -23.75
CA LEU A 145 4.69 14.71 -24.50
C LEU A 145 4.04 13.40 -24.04
N LEU A 146 4.84 12.36 -23.78
CA LEU A 146 4.38 11.09 -23.25
C LEU A 146 3.78 11.21 -21.86
N SER A 147 4.43 12.00 -20.97
CA SER A 147 3.94 12.22 -19.61
C SER A 147 2.61 12.99 -19.62
N VAL A 148 2.48 14.01 -20.46
CA VAL A 148 1.22 14.75 -20.65
C VAL A 148 0.13 13.82 -21.17
N LEU A 149 0.44 12.98 -22.16
CA LEU A 149 -0.50 12.01 -22.70
C LEU A 149 -0.94 11.00 -21.62
N MET A 150 -0.01 10.48 -20.83
CA MET A 150 -0.32 9.58 -19.70
C MET A 150 -1.19 10.26 -18.64
N CYS A 151 -0.90 11.51 -18.31
CA CYS A 151 -1.73 12.31 -17.42
C CYS A 151 -3.17 12.42 -17.94
N GLN A 152 -3.35 12.69 -19.22
CA GLN A 152 -4.68 12.78 -19.82
C GLN A 152 -5.42 11.44 -19.79
N ILE A 153 -4.73 10.34 -20.06
CA ILE A 153 -5.31 8.99 -19.97
C ILE A 153 -5.72 8.67 -18.52
N PHE A 154 -4.87 8.99 -17.52
CA PHE A 154 -5.22 8.79 -16.11
C PHE A 154 -6.39 9.67 -15.65
N TRP A 155 -6.45 10.89 -16.13
CA TRP A 155 -7.60 11.78 -15.91
C TRP A 155 -8.89 11.18 -16.48
N PHE A 156 -8.83 10.68 -17.71
CA PHE A 156 -9.97 10.03 -18.35
C PHE A 156 -10.38 8.75 -17.60
N ALA A 157 -9.43 8.02 -17.04
CA ALA A 157 -9.68 6.85 -16.19
C ALA A 157 -10.17 7.20 -14.77
N GLY A 158 -10.33 8.49 -14.44
CA GLY A 158 -10.82 8.96 -13.14
C GLY A 158 -9.75 8.98 -12.03
N ILE A 159 -8.47 8.89 -12.39
CA ILE A 159 -7.35 9.01 -11.46
C ILE A 159 -6.96 10.48 -11.40
N HIS A 160 -7.29 11.14 -10.28
CA HIS A 160 -7.04 12.57 -10.10
C HIS A 160 -5.53 12.91 -10.04
N GLY A 161 -5.17 14.06 -10.60
CA GLY A 161 -3.80 14.53 -10.84
C GLY A 161 -2.91 14.85 -9.62
N SER A 162 -3.12 14.23 -8.48
CA SER A 162 -2.19 14.30 -7.34
C SER A 162 -0.93 13.41 -7.51
N LEU A 163 -0.72 12.89 -8.72
CA LEU A 163 0.43 12.07 -9.11
C LEU A 163 1.56 12.88 -9.79
N ILE A 164 1.39 14.18 -9.94
CA ILE A 164 2.37 15.08 -10.57
C ILE A 164 3.08 15.91 -9.53
#